data_c79a1475cf5ac4fa6c0ba83b2286d81d
#
_entry.id   c79a1475cf5ac4fa6c0ba83b2286d81d
#
_cell.length_a   1.000
_cell.length_b   1.000
_cell.length_c   1.000
_cell.angle_alpha   90.00
_cell.angle_beta   90.00
_cell.angle_gamma   90.00
#
_symmetry.space_group_name_H-M   'P 1'
#
loop_
_entity.id
_entity.type
_entity.pdbx_description
1 polymer ?
#
loop_
_entity_poly.entity_id
_entity_poly.type
_entity_poly.pdbx_seq_one_letter_code
_entity_poly.pdbx_strand_id
1 'polypeptide(L)'
;VMSGDEFTLDINNPDDPKMLVVGNNPDRQNIYGAALGLYNSRIVKLINKKGQLKSSVIIDELPTIYFKGLDNLIATARSNKVAVLLGFQDFSQLKCAYGDKEAAVVMNTVGNIFSGQVVGDTAKTLSDRFGKVLQKRQSMTINRNDKSTSISTQMDSLIPPSKISNLTQGM
;
A
#
# COMPACT_ATOMS: atom_id res chain seq x y z
N VAL A 1 -30.22 -0.04 14.15
CA VAL A 1 -29.64 0.44 12.90
C VAL A 1 -29.11 -0.71 12.04
N MET A 2 -28.97 -1.92 12.57
CA MET A 2 -28.37 -3.06 11.88
C MET A 2 -29.26 -4.31 11.94
N SER A 3 -30.56 -4.14 11.88
CA SER A 3 -31.55 -5.21 11.98
C SER A 3 -32.15 -5.63 10.64
N GLY A 4 -31.64 -5.08 9.53
CA GLY A 4 -32.09 -5.48 8.19
C GLY A 4 -31.36 -6.74 7.70
N ASP A 5 -32.07 -7.60 7.00
CA ASP A 5 -31.56 -8.80 6.33
C ASP A 5 -31.82 -8.70 4.81
N GLU A 6 -31.52 -7.52 4.26
CA GLU A 6 -31.88 -7.18 2.88
C GLU A 6 -30.85 -7.69 1.85
N PHE A 7 -29.64 -8.01 2.29
CA PHE A 7 -28.60 -8.56 1.41
C PHE A 7 -27.61 -9.46 2.17
N THR A 8 -26.95 -10.34 1.42
CA THR A 8 -25.88 -11.19 1.96
C THR A 8 -24.52 -10.59 1.67
N LEU A 9 -23.56 -10.77 2.59
CA LEU A 9 -22.18 -10.31 2.44
C LEU A 9 -21.32 -11.22 1.55
N ASP A 10 -21.90 -12.28 1.00
CA ASP A 10 -21.27 -13.22 0.09
C ASP A 10 -21.30 -12.67 -1.35
N ILE A 11 -20.51 -11.61 -1.56
CA ILE A 11 -20.60 -10.76 -2.77
C ILE A 11 -20.07 -11.42 -4.03
N ASN A 12 -19.18 -12.40 -3.92
CA ASN A 12 -18.61 -13.13 -5.06
C ASN A 12 -19.14 -14.55 -5.20
N ASN A 13 -20.33 -14.80 -4.68
CA ASN A 13 -21.07 -16.04 -4.86
C ASN A 13 -21.39 -16.24 -6.35
N PRO A 14 -21.07 -17.42 -6.96
CA PRO A 14 -21.39 -17.70 -8.35
C PRO A 14 -22.87 -17.57 -8.72
N ASP A 15 -23.77 -17.88 -7.79
CA ASP A 15 -25.21 -17.87 -8.01
C ASP A 15 -25.83 -16.47 -7.89
N ASP A 16 -25.17 -15.56 -7.17
CA ASP A 16 -25.70 -14.22 -6.89
C ASP A 16 -24.54 -13.20 -6.70
N PRO A 17 -23.80 -12.88 -7.76
CA PRO A 17 -22.67 -11.95 -7.68
C PRO A 17 -23.15 -10.52 -7.46
N LYS A 18 -22.48 -9.80 -6.54
CA LYS A 18 -22.84 -8.44 -6.16
C LYS A 18 -21.65 -7.50 -6.18
N MET A 19 -21.93 -6.22 -6.32
CA MET A 19 -21.01 -5.13 -6.03
C MET A 19 -21.49 -4.42 -4.76
N LEU A 20 -20.59 -4.32 -3.78
CA LEU A 20 -20.85 -3.63 -2.53
C LEU A 20 -19.97 -2.37 -2.48
N VAL A 21 -20.61 -1.23 -2.24
CA VAL A 21 -19.93 0.04 -1.98
C VAL A 21 -20.24 0.46 -0.55
N VAL A 22 -19.18 0.68 0.24
CA VAL A 22 -19.30 1.07 1.64
C VAL A 22 -18.71 2.46 1.82
N GLY A 23 -19.54 3.41 2.21
CA GLY A 23 -19.11 4.77 2.54
C GLY A 23 -18.82 4.93 4.03
N ASN A 24 -17.81 5.74 4.36
CA ASN A 24 -17.53 6.18 5.72
C ASN A 24 -17.91 7.65 5.90
N ASN A 25 -18.45 8.00 7.06
CA ASN A 25 -18.72 9.39 7.42
C ASN A 25 -17.61 9.89 8.36
N PRO A 26 -16.79 10.87 7.94
CA PRO A 26 -15.68 11.36 8.75
C PRO A 26 -16.11 11.96 10.09
N ASP A 27 -17.30 12.60 10.15
CA ASP A 27 -17.79 13.23 11.39
C ASP A 27 -18.15 12.20 12.47
N ARG A 28 -18.41 10.95 12.10
CA ARG A 28 -18.84 9.87 12.99
C ARG A 28 -17.93 8.64 12.91
N GLN A 29 -16.72 8.82 12.45
CA GLN A 29 -15.76 7.73 12.23
C GLN A 29 -15.55 6.88 13.50
N ASN A 30 -15.47 7.49 14.67
CA ASN A 30 -15.28 6.78 15.94
C ASN A 30 -16.46 5.86 16.29
N ILE A 31 -17.66 6.17 15.82
CA ILE A 31 -18.88 5.38 16.06
C ILE A 31 -19.00 4.28 15.01
N TYR A 32 -18.81 4.63 13.74
CA TYR A 32 -19.01 3.70 12.63
C TYR A 32 -17.79 2.82 12.36
N GLY A 33 -16.59 3.25 12.76
CA GLY A 33 -15.36 2.51 12.51
C GLY A 33 -15.37 1.09 13.05
N ALA A 34 -15.92 0.87 14.25
CA ALA A 34 -16.05 -0.47 14.83
C ALA A 34 -17.00 -1.36 14.02
N ALA A 35 -18.15 -0.82 13.60
CA ALA A 35 -19.11 -1.53 12.77
C ALA A 35 -18.54 -1.84 11.38
N LEU A 36 -17.92 -0.86 10.73
CA LEU A 36 -17.25 -1.04 9.43
C LEU A 36 -16.12 -2.06 9.52
N GLY A 37 -15.31 -2.02 10.59
CA GLY A 37 -14.27 -3.01 10.84
C GLY A 37 -14.81 -4.43 10.95
N LEU A 38 -15.95 -4.61 11.62
CA LEU A 38 -16.62 -5.90 11.73
C LEU A 38 -17.13 -6.39 10.37
N TYR A 39 -17.82 -5.53 9.62
CA TYR A 39 -18.30 -5.85 8.26
C TYR A 39 -17.14 -6.21 7.34
N ASN A 40 -16.11 -5.39 7.27
CA ASN A 40 -14.95 -5.63 6.43
C ASN A 40 -14.25 -6.94 6.78
N SER A 41 -14.07 -7.23 8.07
CA SER A 41 -13.50 -8.50 8.53
C SER A 41 -14.34 -9.71 8.13
N ARG A 42 -15.66 -9.57 8.11
CA ARG A 42 -16.57 -10.63 7.67
C ARG A 42 -16.56 -10.79 6.15
N ILE A 43 -16.63 -9.70 5.40
CA ILE A 43 -16.58 -9.69 3.93
C ILE A 43 -15.30 -10.36 3.45
N VAL A 44 -14.15 -9.95 3.98
CA VAL A 44 -12.84 -10.53 3.63
C VAL A 44 -12.82 -12.04 3.81
N LYS A 45 -13.40 -12.56 4.90
CA LYS A 45 -13.48 -14.00 5.13
C LYS A 45 -14.40 -14.72 4.15
N LEU A 46 -15.45 -14.07 3.66
CA LEU A 46 -16.41 -14.66 2.72
C LEU A 46 -15.86 -14.67 1.31
N ILE A 47 -15.26 -13.58 0.85
CA ILE A 47 -14.73 -13.48 -0.52
C ILE A 47 -13.44 -14.26 -0.73
N ASN A 48 -12.64 -14.42 0.32
CA ASN A 48 -11.32 -15.06 0.26
C ASN A 48 -11.43 -16.59 0.45
N LYS A 49 -12.25 -17.22 -0.36
CA LYS A 49 -12.49 -18.68 -0.34
C LYS A 49 -12.29 -19.28 -1.72
N LYS A 50 -12.01 -20.59 -1.74
CA LYS A 50 -11.98 -21.37 -2.97
C LYS A 50 -13.40 -21.58 -3.54
N GLY A 51 -13.51 -21.65 -4.86
CA GLY A 51 -14.79 -21.91 -5.53
C GLY A 51 -15.64 -20.66 -5.77
N GLN A 52 -15.22 -19.51 -5.29
CA GLN A 52 -15.90 -18.24 -5.53
C GLN A 52 -15.48 -17.60 -6.86
N LEU A 53 -16.28 -16.66 -7.36
CA LEU A 53 -15.94 -15.88 -8.54
C LEU A 53 -14.72 -14.99 -8.29
N LYS A 54 -14.03 -14.63 -9.38
CA LYS A 54 -12.98 -13.60 -9.34
C LYS A 54 -13.59 -12.32 -8.80
N SER A 55 -12.91 -11.70 -7.86
CA SER A 55 -13.39 -10.49 -7.21
C SER A 55 -12.26 -9.50 -6.94
N SER A 56 -12.62 -8.29 -6.55
CA SER A 56 -11.67 -7.26 -6.15
C SER A 56 -12.11 -6.60 -4.85
N VAL A 57 -11.13 -6.23 -4.04
CA VAL A 57 -11.28 -5.40 -2.84
C VAL A 57 -10.51 -4.13 -3.08
N ILE A 58 -11.22 -3.01 -3.09
CA ILE A 58 -10.63 -1.69 -3.28
C ILE A 58 -10.89 -0.91 -2.00
N ILE A 59 -9.83 -0.48 -1.33
CA ILE A 59 -9.90 0.31 -0.11
C ILE A 59 -9.17 1.62 -0.39
N ASP A 60 -9.93 2.69 -0.45
CA ASP A 60 -9.40 4.04 -0.50
C ASP A 60 -9.21 4.56 0.93
N GLU A 61 -8.11 5.27 1.19
CA GLU A 61 -7.71 5.79 2.49
C GLU A 61 -7.68 4.71 3.59
N LEU A 62 -6.90 3.66 3.35
CA LEU A 62 -6.76 2.49 4.24
C LEU A 62 -6.55 2.84 5.73
N PRO A 63 -5.76 3.86 6.13
CA PRO A 63 -5.57 4.21 7.53
C PRO A 63 -6.83 4.61 8.28
N THR A 64 -7.88 5.04 7.57
CA THR A 64 -9.16 5.45 8.18
C THR A 64 -10.07 4.27 8.52
N ILE A 65 -9.77 3.08 8.01
CA ILE A 65 -10.59 1.89 8.17
C ILE A 65 -9.73 0.75 8.68
N TYR A 66 -9.70 0.54 10.00
CA TYR A 66 -9.04 -0.61 10.57
C TYR A 66 -9.94 -1.85 10.50
N PHE A 67 -9.43 -2.97 9.98
CA PHE A 67 -10.08 -4.26 10.12
C PHE A 67 -9.06 -5.39 10.25
N LYS A 68 -9.39 -6.33 11.10
CA LYS A 68 -8.53 -7.48 11.38
C LYS A 68 -8.51 -8.46 10.20
N GLY A 69 -7.33 -8.92 9.81
CA GLY A 69 -7.14 -9.96 8.80
C GLY A 69 -6.78 -9.44 7.41
N LEU A 70 -6.43 -8.16 7.29
CA LEU A 70 -5.92 -7.58 6.04
C LEU A 70 -4.63 -8.29 5.58
N ASP A 71 -3.73 -8.56 6.48
CA ASP A 71 -2.48 -9.29 6.26
C ASP A 71 -2.74 -10.68 5.64
N ASN A 72 -3.68 -11.42 6.22
CA ASN A 72 -4.08 -12.72 5.70
C ASN A 72 -4.76 -12.61 4.32
N LEU A 73 -5.62 -11.61 4.11
CA LEU A 73 -6.20 -11.36 2.80
C LEU A 73 -5.10 -11.18 1.76
N ILE A 74 -4.16 -10.27 1.97
CA ILE A 74 -3.10 -9.97 0.99
C ILE A 74 -2.25 -11.21 0.71
N ALA A 75 -1.92 -11.99 1.72
CA ALA A 75 -1.12 -13.20 1.59
C ALA A 75 -1.81 -14.31 0.78
N THR A 76 -3.14 -14.43 0.86
CA THR A 76 -3.90 -15.55 0.28
C THR A 76 -4.79 -15.16 -0.90
N ALA A 77 -5.02 -13.87 -1.13
CA ALA A 77 -5.91 -13.33 -2.15
C ALA A 77 -5.63 -13.90 -3.56
N ARG A 78 -4.36 -14.00 -3.95
CA ARG A 78 -3.95 -14.53 -5.24
C ARG A 78 -4.46 -15.96 -5.49
N SER A 79 -4.36 -16.85 -4.51
CA SER A 79 -4.80 -18.24 -4.63
C SER A 79 -6.32 -18.37 -4.74
N ASN A 80 -7.05 -17.39 -4.21
CA ASN A 80 -8.50 -17.30 -4.23
C ASN A 80 -9.05 -16.37 -5.32
N LYS A 81 -8.17 -15.90 -6.23
CA LYS A 81 -8.51 -15.02 -7.37
C LYS A 81 -9.14 -13.69 -6.92
N VAL A 82 -8.67 -13.15 -5.81
CA VAL A 82 -9.07 -11.84 -5.29
C VAL A 82 -7.98 -10.83 -5.60
N ALA A 83 -8.31 -9.76 -6.33
CA ALA A 83 -7.43 -8.62 -6.50
C ALA A 83 -7.60 -7.65 -5.34
N VAL A 84 -6.51 -7.13 -4.80
CA VAL A 84 -6.55 -6.17 -3.68
C VAL A 84 -5.84 -4.88 -4.10
N LEU A 85 -6.54 -3.76 -3.98
CA LEU A 85 -6.02 -2.42 -4.19
C LEU A 85 -6.18 -1.61 -2.90
N LEU A 86 -5.07 -1.11 -2.38
CA LEU A 86 -5.02 -0.34 -1.14
C LEU A 86 -4.49 1.06 -1.44
N GLY A 87 -5.29 2.08 -1.15
CA GLY A 87 -4.92 3.48 -1.27
C GLY A 87 -4.62 4.09 0.09
N PHE A 88 -3.57 4.90 0.18
CA PHE A 88 -3.24 5.72 1.34
C PHE A 88 -2.24 6.81 0.96
N GLN A 89 -2.14 7.87 1.76
CA GLN A 89 -1.32 9.04 1.44
C GLN A 89 0.09 8.93 1.99
N ASP A 90 0.23 8.39 3.20
CA ASP A 90 1.52 8.32 3.89
C ASP A 90 1.68 7.01 4.66
N PHE A 91 2.90 6.46 4.62
CA PHE A 91 3.22 5.22 5.30
C PHE A 91 3.21 5.36 6.84
N SER A 92 3.51 6.55 7.36
CA SER A 92 3.45 6.84 8.79
C SER A 92 2.02 6.75 9.33
N GLN A 93 1.03 7.18 8.56
CA GLN A 93 -0.39 7.03 8.91
C GLN A 93 -0.79 5.55 8.96
N LEU A 94 -0.33 4.75 8.01
CA LEU A 94 -0.58 3.31 8.01
C LEU A 94 0.02 2.64 9.26
N LYS A 95 1.25 3.01 9.64
CA LYS A 95 1.90 2.52 10.87
C LYS A 95 1.14 2.94 12.13
N CYS A 96 0.64 4.17 12.17
CA CYS A 96 -0.16 4.66 13.29
C CYS A 96 -1.46 3.87 13.47
N ALA A 97 -2.15 3.54 12.36
CA ALA A 97 -3.44 2.86 12.38
C ALA A 97 -3.32 1.34 12.61
N TYR A 98 -2.32 0.68 12.00
CA TYR A 98 -2.17 -0.78 11.99
C TYR A 98 -1.02 -1.28 12.86
N GLY A 99 -0.14 -0.38 13.32
CA GLY A 99 1.11 -0.73 13.98
C GLY A 99 2.23 -1.08 13.00
N ASP A 100 3.48 -1.02 13.48
CA ASP A 100 4.67 -1.20 12.65
C ASP A 100 4.74 -2.57 11.96
N LYS A 101 4.33 -3.63 12.67
CA LYS A 101 4.40 -5.00 12.16
C LYS A 101 3.41 -5.23 11.01
N GLU A 102 2.15 -4.87 11.19
CA GLU A 102 1.12 -5.07 10.17
C GLU A 102 1.37 -4.17 8.96
N ALA A 103 1.76 -2.91 9.17
CA ALA A 103 2.14 -2.00 8.10
C ALA A 103 3.34 -2.55 7.29
N ALA A 104 4.34 -3.11 7.94
CA ALA A 104 5.47 -3.75 7.26
C ALA A 104 5.04 -4.98 6.45
N VAL A 105 4.13 -5.81 6.97
CA VAL A 105 3.57 -6.95 6.21
C VAL A 105 2.87 -6.48 4.95
N VAL A 106 2.01 -5.46 5.05
CA VAL A 106 1.33 -4.87 3.88
C VAL A 106 2.35 -4.44 2.84
N MET A 107 3.34 -3.63 3.22
CA MET A 107 4.34 -3.11 2.28
C MET A 107 5.22 -4.19 1.66
N ASN A 108 5.56 -5.24 2.40
CA ASN A 108 6.44 -6.31 1.90
C ASN A 108 5.70 -7.33 1.01
N THR A 109 4.39 -7.48 1.20
CA THR A 109 3.60 -8.49 0.49
C THR A 109 3.01 -7.97 -0.82
N VAL A 110 2.76 -6.65 -0.94
CA VAL A 110 2.25 -6.08 -2.19
C VAL A 110 3.27 -6.17 -3.32
N GLY A 111 2.85 -6.71 -4.46
CA GLY A 111 3.70 -6.89 -5.63
C GLY A 111 3.89 -5.63 -6.47
N ASN A 112 2.85 -4.80 -6.57
CA ASN A 112 2.85 -3.58 -7.35
C ASN A 112 2.60 -2.38 -6.45
N ILE A 113 3.36 -1.30 -6.66
CA ILE A 113 3.19 -0.03 -5.97
C ILE A 113 3.13 1.07 -7.01
N PHE A 114 2.09 1.89 -6.93
CA PHE A 114 1.96 3.13 -7.67
C PHE A 114 2.09 4.27 -6.67
N SER A 115 3.02 5.17 -6.91
CA SER A 115 3.25 6.30 -6.02
C SER A 115 3.38 7.58 -6.83
N GLY A 116 2.66 8.60 -6.39
CA GLY A 116 2.91 9.98 -6.77
C GLY A 116 4.00 10.61 -5.91
N GLN A 117 3.92 11.92 -5.74
CA GLN A 117 4.80 12.67 -4.86
C GLN A 117 4.59 12.27 -3.40
N VAL A 118 5.65 11.82 -2.75
CA VAL A 118 5.68 11.54 -1.31
C VAL A 118 7.00 12.03 -0.73
N VAL A 119 7.03 12.33 0.56
CA VAL A 119 8.18 12.92 1.26
C VAL A 119 8.62 12.08 2.45
N GLY A 120 9.74 12.43 3.05
CA GLY A 120 10.21 11.84 4.30
C GLY A 120 10.51 10.34 4.23
N ASP A 121 10.07 9.62 5.25
CA ASP A 121 10.34 8.17 5.38
C ASP A 121 9.65 7.34 4.29
N THR A 122 8.50 7.78 3.79
CA THR A 122 7.80 7.11 2.69
C THR A 122 8.63 7.16 1.41
N ALA A 123 9.19 8.32 1.05
CA ALA A 123 10.06 8.45 -0.11
C ALA A 123 11.33 7.61 0.02
N LYS A 124 11.92 7.53 1.23
CA LYS A 124 13.07 6.69 1.52
C LYS A 124 12.76 5.22 1.39
N THR A 125 11.65 4.76 1.96
CA THR A 125 11.20 3.35 1.87
C THR A 125 10.98 2.93 0.42
N LEU A 126 10.36 3.80 -0.40
CA LEU A 126 10.18 3.55 -1.83
C LEU A 126 11.53 3.51 -2.57
N SER A 127 12.43 4.43 -2.28
CA SER A 127 13.78 4.46 -2.87
C SER A 127 14.55 3.17 -2.57
N ASP A 128 14.51 2.69 -1.34
CA ASP A 128 15.17 1.45 -0.93
C ASP A 128 14.58 0.22 -1.65
N ARG A 129 13.28 0.24 -1.98
CA ARG A 129 12.61 -0.83 -2.72
C ARG A 129 13.07 -0.92 -4.19
N PHE A 130 13.43 0.19 -4.82
CA PHE A 130 14.05 0.20 -6.14
C PHE A 130 15.47 -0.37 -6.14
N GLY A 131 16.12 -0.41 -4.98
CA GLY A 131 17.45 -0.93 -4.79
C GLY A 131 18.55 0.08 -5.13
N LYS A 132 19.78 -0.43 -5.17
CA LYS A 132 20.99 0.37 -5.37
C LYS A 132 21.71 -0.07 -6.62
N VAL A 133 22.43 0.86 -7.24
CA VAL A 133 23.25 0.63 -8.44
C VAL A 133 24.67 1.11 -8.20
N LEU A 134 25.64 0.42 -8.77
CA LEU A 134 27.04 0.84 -8.77
C LEU A 134 27.22 2.01 -9.72
N GLN A 135 27.52 3.19 -9.19
CA GLN A 135 27.85 4.38 -9.95
C GLN A 135 29.35 4.65 -9.90
N LYS A 136 29.94 4.87 -11.06
CA LYS A 136 31.31 5.37 -11.16
C LYS A 136 31.30 6.88 -11.04
N ARG A 137 31.90 7.40 -9.99
CA ARG A 137 32.13 8.85 -9.82
C ARG A 137 33.56 9.19 -10.24
N GLN A 138 33.67 10.13 -11.12
CA GLN A 138 34.95 10.70 -11.52
C GLN A 138 35.12 12.04 -10.83
N SER A 139 36.10 12.15 -9.97
CA SER A 139 36.49 13.39 -9.32
C SER A 139 37.74 13.91 -9.99
N MET A 140 37.71 15.15 -10.44
CA MET A 140 38.87 15.83 -11.05
C MET A 140 39.30 16.95 -10.12
N THR A 141 40.50 16.85 -9.59
CA THR A 141 41.16 17.90 -8.84
C THR A 141 42.13 18.64 -9.73
N ILE A 142 41.95 19.93 -9.93
CA ILE A 142 42.80 20.79 -10.75
C ILE A 142 43.56 21.69 -9.78
N ASN A 143 44.87 21.45 -9.65
CA ASN A 143 45.82 22.36 -9.02
C ASN A 143 46.57 23.14 -10.10
N ARG A 144 47.22 24.28 -9.72
CA ARG A 144 47.89 25.17 -10.68
C ARG A 144 48.89 24.48 -11.63
N ASN A 145 49.46 23.36 -11.22
CA ASN A 145 50.49 22.63 -11.98
C ASN A 145 50.18 21.16 -12.25
N ASP A 146 49.05 20.61 -11.69
CA ASP A 146 48.72 19.17 -11.84
C ASP A 146 47.22 18.95 -11.96
N LYS A 147 46.86 18.00 -12.82
CA LYS A 147 45.49 17.45 -12.93
C LYS A 147 45.50 16.01 -12.41
N SER A 148 44.84 15.77 -11.33
CA SER A 148 44.65 14.40 -10.84
C SER A 148 43.19 13.99 -11.03
N THR A 149 43.00 12.81 -11.65
CA THR A 149 41.67 12.24 -11.85
C THR A 149 41.56 10.98 -10.99
N SER A 150 40.63 10.96 -10.04
CA SER A 150 40.31 9.76 -9.26
C SER A 150 38.97 9.20 -9.71
N ILE A 151 38.92 7.90 -9.92
CA ILE A 151 37.68 7.16 -10.23
C ILE A 151 37.34 6.35 -8.99
N SER A 152 36.20 6.66 -8.37
CA SER A 152 35.64 5.89 -7.27
C SER A 152 34.35 5.21 -7.71
N THR A 153 34.13 4.00 -7.22
CA THR A 153 32.87 3.27 -7.43
C THR A 153 32.08 3.29 -6.14
N GLN A 154 30.87 3.83 -6.18
CA GLN A 154 30.00 3.92 -5.00
C GLN A 154 28.63 3.30 -5.31
N MET A 155 28.02 2.68 -4.29
CA MET A 155 26.65 2.18 -4.34
C MET A 155 25.71 3.35 -4.05
N ASP A 156 24.98 3.79 -5.06
CA ASP A 156 23.95 4.84 -4.92
C ASP A 156 22.56 4.27 -5.17
N SER A 157 21.53 4.90 -4.59
CA SER A 157 20.14 4.51 -4.83
C SER A 157 19.80 4.65 -6.31
N LEU A 158 19.15 3.63 -6.91
CA LEU A 158 18.71 3.65 -8.30
C LEU A 158 17.80 4.85 -8.58
N ILE A 159 16.85 5.07 -7.69
CA ILE A 159 15.99 6.26 -7.66
C ILE A 159 16.16 6.93 -6.29
N PRO A 160 16.86 8.08 -6.23
CA PRO A 160 17.04 8.80 -4.96
C PRO A 160 15.71 9.29 -4.38
N PRO A 161 15.56 9.35 -3.04
CA PRO A 161 14.34 9.88 -2.39
C PRO A 161 13.96 11.28 -2.88
N SER A 162 14.95 12.11 -3.19
CA SER A 162 14.73 13.46 -3.73
C SER A 162 13.99 13.47 -5.07
N LYS A 163 14.21 12.46 -5.93
CA LYS A 163 13.45 12.35 -7.18
C LYS A 163 11.98 12.05 -6.92
N ILE A 164 11.69 11.19 -5.96
CA ILE A 164 10.31 10.83 -5.57
C ILE A 164 9.61 12.04 -4.94
N SER A 165 10.32 12.77 -4.07
CA SER A 165 9.78 13.95 -3.40
C SER A 165 9.55 15.15 -4.31
N ASN A 166 10.20 15.19 -5.47
CA ASN A 166 10.09 16.28 -6.43
C ASN A 166 9.16 15.94 -7.62
N LEU A 167 8.40 14.85 -7.54
CA LEU A 167 7.36 14.58 -8.53
C LEU A 167 6.29 15.68 -8.46
N THR A 168 5.76 16.07 -9.60
CA THR A 168 4.64 17.03 -9.68
C THR A 168 3.33 16.33 -9.35
N GLN A 169 2.43 17.05 -8.67
CA GLN A 169 1.09 16.54 -8.38
C GLN A 169 0.35 16.24 -9.69
N GLY A 170 -0.28 15.07 -9.75
CA GLY A 170 -1.11 14.68 -10.89
C GLY A 170 -0.36 14.13 -12.10
N MET A 171 0.93 13.81 -11.95
CA MET A 171 1.70 13.05 -12.94
C MET A 171 1.82 11.58 -12.56
#